data_5fc05327c06b2fe7d5496ce54a1031f9
#
_entry.id   5fc05327c06b2fe7d5496ce54a1031f9
#
_cell.length_a   1.000
_cell.length_b   1.000
_cell.length_c   1.000
_cell.angle_alpha   90.00
_cell.angle_beta   90.00
_cell.angle_gamma   90.00
#
_symmetry.space_group_name_H-M   'P 1'
#
loop_
_entity.id
_entity.type
_entity.pdbx_description
1 polymer ?
#
loop_
_entity_poly.entity_id
_entity_poly.type
_entity_poly.pdbx_seq_one_letter_code
_entity_poly.pdbx_strand_id
1 'polypeptide(L)'
;DALSAQEYQNLVEEYTEVVKLMRGVTALNDEQTNQVRDEVWRSYVNNKLIEKEAKALGLTVSAAEIQDILKAGVHPLLRQTPFQNPQTGNFDKDMLNKFLVEYAKMSESQMPAQYAEQYNNMYKYWSFIQKTLIESRLAEKYQALVSKALLSNPVEAQDAFDARVNQYNVLMAGIPYSSVVDSTIVVKESELKDLYNKKKEQFKQYQETRDIKYIDVQVTASAEDRAAIQKEVDEATAQLATTTDDYTSFIRSVGSEAPYVDLFYNKTAFPSDVVARLDSASVGAIYGPYYNGADNTINSFKVVAKAAAADSVEFRQIQVYAEDAVKTKTLADSIYNAIKGGANFADVAKKYGQTGDANWITSAQYEGAQLDGDNLKFISAINNAGVNELVNLPMGQANVILQVTNKKSVKDKYKVAVIKREVEFSKETYNRAYNDFSQFIAANPSVEKMVANAEEAGYRLLDRMDLSSSEHNIGGVRGT
;
A
#
# COMPACT_ATOMS: atom_id res chain seq x y z
N ASP A 1 2.09 34.79 15.65
CA ASP A 1 3.31 34.03 15.35
C ASP A 1 3.31 33.71 13.85
N ALA A 2 4.35 34.13 13.15
CA ALA A 2 4.50 33.86 11.74
C ALA A 2 5.61 32.80 11.56
N LEU A 3 5.32 31.75 10.80
CA LEU A 3 6.33 30.82 10.31
C LEU A 3 6.98 31.43 9.06
N SER A 4 8.30 31.53 9.03
CA SER A 4 8.98 31.93 7.80
C SER A 4 8.94 30.80 6.77
N ALA A 5 9.00 31.16 5.48
CA ALA A 5 9.05 30.15 4.41
C ALA A 5 10.27 29.22 4.57
N GLN A 6 11.39 29.75 5.05
CA GLN A 6 12.60 28.96 5.28
C GLN A 6 12.44 27.97 6.42
N GLU A 7 11.82 28.36 7.54
CA GLU A 7 11.55 27.45 8.66
C GLU A 7 10.60 26.33 8.25
N TYR A 8 9.56 26.67 7.49
CA TYR A 8 8.66 25.65 6.94
C TYR A 8 9.39 24.68 6.03
N GLN A 9 10.21 25.17 5.12
CA GLN A 9 10.99 24.34 4.21
C GLN A 9 11.91 23.38 4.99
N ASN A 10 12.60 23.88 6.01
CA ASN A 10 13.46 23.05 6.86
C ASN A 10 12.70 21.94 7.58
N LEU A 11 11.49 22.24 8.07
CA LEU A 11 10.61 21.22 8.68
C LEU A 11 10.15 20.16 7.68
N VAL A 12 9.78 20.59 6.46
CA VAL A 12 9.40 19.67 5.37
C VAL A 12 10.56 18.77 5.00
N GLU A 13 11.78 19.31 4.91
CA GLU A 13 12.99 18.54 4.61
C GLU A 13 13.29 17.52 5.73
N GLU A 14 13.28 17.96 7.00
CA GLU A 14 13.47 17.08 8.16
C GLU A 14 12.46 15.91 8.14
N TYR A 15 11.18 16.21 7.95
CA TYR A 15 10.13 15.20 7.93
C TYR A 15 10.24 14.26 6.73
N THR A 16 10.57 14.81 5.55
CA THR A 16 10.79 14.03 4.33
C THR A 16 11.90 12.99 4.51
N GLU A 17 13.02 13.39 5.09
CA GLU A 17 14.14 12.48 5.36
C GLU A 17 13.74 11.36 6.33
N VAL A 18 13.00 11.70 7.38
CA VAL A 18 12.47 10.71 8.33
C VAL A 18 11.51 9.73 7.66
N VAL A 19 10.61 10.21 6.80
CA VAL A 19 9.66 9.34 6.07
C VAL A 19 10.39 8.41 5.10
N LYS A 20 11.42 8.90 4.40
CA LYS A 20 12.28 8.05 3.54
C LYS A 20 12.95 6.95 4.35
N LEU A 21 13.54 7.30 5.50
CA LEU A 21 14.19 6.33 6.39
C LEU A 21 13.21 5.26 6.89
N MET A 22 12.01 5.67 7.33
CA MET A 22 10.99 4.75 7.82
C MET A 22 10.47 3.79 6.75
N ARG A 23 10.38 4.25 5.51
CA ARG A 23 9.88 3.46 4.38
C ARG A 23 10.99 2.68 3.64
N GLY A 24 12.26 2.94 3.94
CA GLY A 24 13.39 2.32 3.25
C GLY A 24 13.50 2.73 1.77
N VAL A 25 13.06 3.96 1.43
CA VAL A 25 13.09 4.49 0.06
C VAL A 25 14.05 5.66 -0.07
N THR A 26 14.61 5.86 -1.25
CA THR A 26 15.54 6.97 -1.53
C THR A 26 14.83 8.23 -2.03
N ALA A 27 13.63 8.10 -2.58
CA ALA A 27 12.82 9.22 -3.07
C ALA A 27 11.33 9.02 -2.76
N LEU A 28 10.60 10.11 -2.60
CA LEU A 28 9.14 10.15 -2.52
C LEU A 28 8.60 10.62 -3.87
N ASN A 29 7.44 10.11 -4.27
CA ASN A 29 6.70 10.66 -5.41
C ASN A 29 6.00 11.98 -5.04
N ASP A 30 5.42 12.65 -6.03
CA ASP A 30 4.78 13.96 -5.83
C ASP A 30 3.62 13.91 -4.84
N GLU A 31 2.78 12.88 -4.89
CA GLU A 31 1.67 12.67 -3.96
C GLU A 31 2.18 12.53 -2.52
N GLN A 32 3.19 11.70 -2.31
CA GLN A 32 3.80 11.51 -0.99
C GLN A 32 4.47 12.79 -0.48
N THR A 33 5.10 13.55 -1.37
CA THR A 33 5.72 14.84 -1.03
C THR A 33 4.66 15.86 -0.60
N ASN A 34 3.53 15.93 -1.30
CA ASN A 34 2.43 16.81 -0.93
C ASN A 34 1.79 16.39 0.40
N GLN A 35 1.61 15.07 0.64
CA GLN A 35 1.14 14.56 1.93
C GLN A 35 2.08 14.95 3.09
N VAL A 36 3.39 14.87 2.87
CA VAL A 36 4.39 15.33 3.86
C VAL A 36 4.24 16.82 4.14
N ARG A 37 4.09 17.66 3.12
CA ARG A 37 3.91 19.10 3.30
C ARG A 37 2.66 19.44 4.10
N ASP A 38 1.54 18.80 3.78
CA ASP A 38 0.28 19.00 4.50
C ASP A 38 0.35 18.54 5.96
N GLU A 39 0.99 17.40 6.20
CA GLU A 39 1.17 16.87 7.55
C GLU A 39 2.08 17.78 8.40
N VAL A 40 3.19 18.26 7.83
CA VAL A 40 4.10 19.21 8.48
C VAL A 40 3.36 20.50 8.84
N TRP A 41 2.57 21.05 7.89
CA TRP A 41 1.79 22.26 8.17
C TRP A 41 0.78 22.05 9.29
N ARG A 42 0.01 20.97 9.21
CA ARG A 42 -1.02 20.61 10.19
C ARG A 42 -0.44 20.39 11.58
N SER A 43 0.64 19.64 11.65
CA SER A 43 1.37 19.35 12.89
C SER A 43 1.96 20.63 13.49
N TYR A 44 2.61 21.46 12.68
CA TYR A 44 3.19 22.72 13.12
C TYR A 44 2.12 23.66 13.72
N VAL A 45 1.00 23.87 13.00
CA VAL A 45 -0.08 24.74 13.48
C VAL A 45 -0.66 24.21 14.77
N ASN A 46 -0.95 22.90 14.84
CA ASN A 46 -1.51 22.27 16.05
C ASN A 46 -0.55 22.41 17.23
N ASN A 47 0.74 22.13 17.04
CA ASN A 47 1.74 22.22 18.11
C ASN A 47 1.92 23.65 18.59
N LYS A 48 1.89 24.66 17.70
CA LYS A 48 1.96 26.07 18.08
C LYS A 48 0.74 26.56 18.85
N LEU A 49 -0.45 26.11 18.49
CA LEU A 49 -1.67 26.41 19.25
C LEU A 49 -1.60 25.81 20.65
N ILE A 50 -1.22 24.52 20.76
CA ILE A 50 -1.09 23.85 22.05
C ILE A 50 0.03 24.50 22.89
N GLU A 51 1.18 24.80 22.30
CA GLU A 51 2.30 25.46 22.97
C GLU A 51 1.88 26.81 23.58
N LYS A 52 1.13 27.61 22.81
CA LYS A 52 0.61 28.90 23.25
C LYS A 52 -0.32 28.77 24.45
N GLU A 53 -1.30 27.87 24.37
CA GLU A 53 -2.25 27.64 25.46
C GLU A 53 -1.59 27.00 26.67
N ALA A 54 -0.72 26.02 26.46
CA ALA A 54 0.05 25.37 27.52
C ALA A 54 0.93 26.38 28.28
N LYS A 55 1.61 27.27 27.53
CA LYS A 55 2.42 28.35 28.13
C LYS A 55 1.57 29.30 28.98
N ALA A 56 0.38 29.69 28.51
CA ALA A 56 -0.54 30.54 29.26
C ALA A 56 -1.02 29.86 30.55
N LEU A 57 -1.13 28.53 30.56
CA LEU A 57 -1.52 27.72 31.72
C LEU A 57 -0.33 27.31 32.62
N GLY A 58 0.91 27.66 32.24
CA GLY A 58 2.11 27.24 32.97
C GLY A 58 2.45 25.76 32.83
N LEU A 59 1.90 25.07 31.81
CA LEU A 59 2.21 23.67 31.53
C LEU A 59 3.57 23.56 30.84
N THR A 60 4.41 22.68 31.35
CA THR A 60 5.72 22.37 30.79
C THR A 60 5.96 20.87 30.82
N VAL A 61 6.89 20.40 30.01
CA VAL A 61 7.37 19.01 30.02
C VAL A 61 8.78 19.02 30.60
N SER A 62 8.97 18.34 31.73
CA SER A 62 10.26 18.28 32.40
C SER A 62 11.13 17.16 31.82
N ALA A 63 12.46 17.29 31.96
CA ALA A 63 13.39 16.26 31.59
C ALA A 63 13.14 14.94 32.36
N ALA A 64 12.70 15.03 33.62
CA ALA A 64 12.34 13.87 34.43
C ALA A 64 11.16 13.09 33.83
N GLU A 65 10.09 13.79 33.40
CA GLU A 65 8.96 13.14 32.73
C GLU A 65 9.37 12.37 31.47
N ILE A 66 10.25 12.96 30.66
CA ILE A 66 10.77 12.27 29.46
C ILE A 66 11.58 11.04 29.85
N GLN A 67 12.44 11.14 30.89
CA GLN A 67 13.20 9.99 31.37
C GLN A 67 12.31 8.85 31.88
N ASP A 68 11.19 9.19 32.54
CA ASP A 68 10.22 8.19 33.01
C ASP A 68 9.50 7.51 31.83
N ILE A 69 9.14 8.26 30.79
CA ILE A 69 8.54 7.70 29.55
C ILE A 69 9.53 6.75 28.86
N LEU A 70 10.81 7.15 28.73
CA LEU A 70 11.87 6.32 28.16
C LEU A 70 12.13 5.07 29.01
N LYS A 71 12.08 5.17 30.32
CA LYS A 71 12.25 4.04 31.25
C LYS A 71 11.08 3.06 31.16
N ALA A 72 9.86 3.56 31.03
CA ALA A 72 8.65 2.73 30.88
C ALA A 72 8.64 1.98 29.53
N GLY A 73 9.18 2.59 28.46
CA GLY A 73 9.37 1.97 27.14
C GLY A 73 8.12 1.58 26.38
N VAL A 74 6.92 2.00 26.85
CA VAL A 74 5.62 1.56 26.29
C VAL A 74 4.94 2.59 25.38
N HIS A 75 5.54 3.78 25.26
CA HIS A 75 4.95 4.85 24.45
C HIS A 75 4.90 4.46 22.96
N PRO A 76 3.81 4.72 22.21
CA PRO A 76 3.67 4.29 20.81
C PRO A 76 4.81 4.78 19.89
N LEU A 77 5.28 6.03 20.05
CA LEU A 77 6.40 6.56 19.28
C LEU A 77 7.69 5.79 19.51
N LEU A 78 7.93 5.30 20.72
CA LEU A 78 9.14 4.54 21.06
C LEU A 78 9.13 3.15 20.42
N ARG A 79 7.95 2.55 20.20
CA ARG A 79 7.81 1.26 19.53
C ARG A 79 8.18 1.30 18.04
N GLN A 80 8.24 2.47 17.44
CA GLN A 80 8.62 2.66 16.05
C GLN A 80 10.14 2.79 15.87
N THR A 81 10.90 2.89 16.97
CA THR A 81 12.36 3.03 16.92
C THR A 81 13.05 1.67 16.81
N PRO A 82 14.28 1.61 16.29
CA PRO A 82 15.06 0.37 16.23
C PRO A 82 15.62 -0.08 17.59
N PHE A 83 15.38 0.68 18.67
CA PHE A 83 15.86 0.40 20.00
C PHE A 83 14.85 -0.46 20.80
N GLN A 84 14.58 -1.66 20.30
CA GLN A 84 13.61 -2.57 20.91
C GLN A 84 14.31 -3.80 21.46
N ASN A 85 13.89 -4.23 22.64
CA ASN A 85 14.32 -5.49 23.21
C ASN A 85 13.75 -6.66 22.39
N PRO A 86 14.58 -7.53 21.80
CA PRO A 86 14.12 -8.61 20.93
C PRO A 86 13.17 -9.62 21.63
N GLN A 87 13.24 -9.73 22.98
CA GLN A 87 12.46 -10.67 23.75
C GLN A 87 11.09 -10.12 24.13
N THR A 88 10.99 -8.80 24.40
CA THR A 88 9.76 -8.18 24.90
C THR A 88 9.04 -7.32 23.86
N GLY A 89 9.72 -6.93 22.79
CA GLY A 89 9.19 -5.99 21.76
C GLY A 89 9.01 -4.56 22.29
N ASN A 90 9.43 -4.26 23.51
CA ASN A 90 9.35 -2.93 24.10
C ASN A 90 10.66 -2.16 23.85
N PHE A 91 10.55 -0.83 23.88
CA PHE A 91 11.71 0.05 23.78
C PHE A 91 12.72 -0.24 24.91
N ASP A 92 14.00 -0.29 24.55
CA ASP A 92 15.10 -0.55 25.46
C ASP A 92 16.00 0.69 25.56
N LYS A 93 15.92 1.36 26.71
CA LYS A 93 16.70 2.56 26.98
C LYS A 93 18.22 2.30 26.98
N ASP A 94 18.65 1.11 27.36
CA ASP A 94 20.10 0.79 27.40
C ASP A 94 20.65 0.60 25.99
N MET A 95 19.86 0.07 25.05
CA MET A 95 20.23 0.04 23.64
C MET A 95 20.37 1.45 23.06
N LEU A 96 19.42 2.35 23.37
CA LEU A 96 19.54 3.76 22.98
C LEU A 96 20.81 4.40 23.57
N ASN A 97 21.06 4.22 24.85
CA ASN A 97 22.24 4.80 25.51
C ASN A 97 23.55 4.30 24.89
N LYS A 98 23.64 3.01 24.59
CA LYS A 98 24.79 2.44 23.89
C LYS A 98 24.99 3.11 22.53
N PHE A 99 23.92 3.21 21.74
CA PHE A 99 23.96 3.88 20.45
C PHE A 99 24.44 5.34 20.56
N LEU A 100 23.88 6.12 21.50
CA LEU A 100 24.27 7.53 21.69
C LEU A 100 25.76 7.70 22.10
N VAL A 101 26.27 6.81 22.95
CA VAL A 101 27.68 6.80 23.32
C VAL A 101 28.59 6.46 22.13
N GLU A 102 28.19 5.49 21.30
CA GLU A 102 28.92 5.11 20.09
C GLU A 102 28.84 6.23 19.03
N TYR A 103 27.68 6.85 18.84
CA TYR A 103 27.51 7.98 17.94
C TYR A 103 28.42 9.18 18.36
N ALA A 104 28.46 9.51 19.63
CA ALA A 104 29.31 10.60 20.14
C ALA A 104 30.81 10.37 19.87
N LYS A 105 31.26 9.10 19.87
CA LYS A 105 32.63 8.72 19.55
C LYS A 105 32.94 8.59 18.06
N MET A 106 31.91 8.64 17.21
CA MET A 106 32.05 8.40 15.78
C MET A 106 32.95 9.45 15.09
N SER A 107 32.94 10.70 15.56
CA SER A 107 33.81 11.76 15.03
C SER A 107 35.32 11.52 15.31
N GLU A 108 35.63 10.66 16.29
CA GLU A 108 37.00 10.31 16.69
C GLU A 108 37.48 9.01 16.03
N SER A 109 36.60 8.24 15.41
CA SER A 109 36.90 6.94 14.81
C SER A 109 37.01 7.05 13.28
N GLN A 110 37.99 6.34 12.68
CA GLN A 110 38.09 6.16 11.22
C GLN A 110 37.08 5.13 10.72
N MET A 111 35.80 5.44 10.88
CA MET A 111 34.72 4.55 10.45
C MET A 111 34.49 4.63 8.92
N PRO A 112 34.29 3.52 8.23
CA PRO A 112 33.93 3.55 6.80
C PRO A 112 32.69 4.41 6.55
N ALA A 113 32.69 5.20 5.47
CA ALA A 113 31.64 6.19 5.15
C ALA A 113 30.21 5.61 5.17
N GLN A 114 30.04 4.37 4.73
CA GLN A 114 28.75 3.67 4.71
C GLN A 114 28.17 3.48 6.13
N TYR A 115 29.01 3.13 7.12
CA TYR A 115 28.56 2.99 8.51
C TYR A 115 28.28 4.35 9.15
N ALA A 116 29.11 5.36 8.83
CA ALA A 116 28.90 6.72 9.32
C ALA A 116 27.55 7.28 8.85
N GLU A 117 27.16 7.04 7.61
CA GLU A 117 25.86 7.44 7.08
C GLU A 117 24.69 6.75 7.83
N GLN A 118 24.79 5.46 8.07
CA GLN A 118 23.76 4.70 8.79
C GLN A 118 23.57 5.23 10.22
N TYR A 119 24.67 5.51 10.93
CA TYR A 119 24.62 6.08 12.29
C TYR A 119 24.02 7.50 12.28
N ASN A 120 24.40 8.35 11.31
CA ASN A 120 23.83 9.68 11.16
C ASN A 120 22.32 9.63 10.90
N ASN A 121 21.85 8.73 10.04
CA ASN A 121 20.45 8.55 9.74
C ASN A 121 19.67 8.08 10.98
N MET A 122 20.22 7.15 11.73
CA MET A 122 19.62 6.67 12.97
C MET A 122 19.56 7.78 14.04
N TYR A 123 20.59 8.64 14.14
CA TYR A 123 20.58 9.79 15.03
C TYR A 123 19.58 10.86 14.64
N LYS A 124 19.44 11.18 13.33
CA LYS A 124 18.42 12.09 12.81
C LYS A 124 17.02 11.58 13.17
N TYR A 125 16.79 10.30 12.93
CA TYR A 125 15.50 9.66 13.27
C TYR A 125 15.21 9.74 14.78
N TRP A 126 16.19 9.42 15.61
CA TRP A 126 16.04 9.55 17.07
C TRP A 126 15.77 10.98 17.51
N SER A 127 16.49 11.96 16.98
CA SER A 127 16.28 13.38 17.29
C SER A 127 14.86 13.84 16.95
N PHE A 128 14.34 13.39 15.82
CA PHE A 128 12.95 13.64 15.43
C PHE A 128 11.97 13.01 16.42
N ILE A 129 12.14 11.75 16.78
CA ILE A 129 11.29 11.05 17.77
C ILE A 129 11.34 11.75 19.13
N GLN A 130 12.50 12.19 19.58
CA GLN A 130 12.65 12.90 20.86
C GLN A 130 11.88 14.22 20.87
N LYS A 131 11.96 15.02 19.79
CA LYS A 131 11.21 16.26 19.61
C LYS A 131 9.70 15.99 19.63
N THR A 132 9.25 15.05 18.80
CA THR A 132 7.84 14.66 18.71
C THR A 132 7.29 14.12 20.04
N LEU A 133 8.12 13.40 20.81
CA LEU A 133 7.73 12.88 22.12
C LEU A 133 7.45 14.03 23.11
N ILE A 134 8.29 15.08 23.13
CA ILE A 134 8.08 16.27 23.98
C ILE A 134 6.81 16.99 23.59
N GLU A 135 6.59 17.21 22.28
CA GLU A 135 5.38 17.86 21.74
C GLU A 135 4.12 17.05 22.07
N SER A 136 4.15 15.73 21.84
CA SER A 136 3.06 14.81 22.18
C SER A 136 2.74 14.85 23.69
N ARG A 137 3.76 14.83 24.53
CA ARG A 137 3.57 14.89 25.99
C ARG A 137 2.92 16.19 26.44
N LEU A 138 3.31 17.32 25.85
CA LEU A 138 2.68 18.61 26.12
C LEU A 138 1.22 18.61 25.72
N ALA A 139 0.91 18.07 24.53
CA ALA A 139 -0.46 17.93 24.03
C ALA A 139 -1.31 17.04 24.94
N GLU A 140 -0.78 15.90 25.38
CA GLU A 140 -1.46 15.01 26.33
C GLU A 140 -1.80 15.72 27.67
N LYS A 141 -0.86 16.50 28.20
CA LYS A 141 -1.10 17.27 29.44
C LYS A 141 -2.21 18.28 29.25
N TYR A 142 -2.18 19.02 28.13
CA TYR A 142 -3.22 20.00 27.81
C TYR A 142 -4.59 19.33 27.63
N GLN A 143 -4.67 18.27 26.84
CA GLN A 143 -5.90 17.51 26.63
C GLN A 143 -6.45 16.90 27.92
N ALA A 144 -5.56 16.35 28.77
CA ALA A 144 -5.94 15.80 30.05
C ALA A 144 -6.52 16.88 30.99
N LEU A 145 -5.93 18.09 30.97
CA LEU A 145 -6.46 19.23 31.75
C LEU A 145 -7.83 19.61 31.28
N VAL A 146 -8.04 19.80 29.97
CA VAL A 146 -9.34 20.17 29.38
C VAL A 146 -10.38 19.09 29.66
N SER A 147 -10.06 17.85 29.44
CA SER A 147 -10.99 16.73 29.66
C SER A 147 -11.39 16.56 31.12
N LYS A 148 -10.42 16.76 32.04
CA LYS A 148 -10.69 16.68 33.48
C LYS A 148 -11.34 17.91 34.06
N ALA A 149 -11.37 19.04 33.33
CA ALA A 149 -12.16 20.20 33.72
C ALA A 149 -13.66 20.00 33.48
N LEU A 150 -14.04 19.08 32.63
CA LEU A 150 -15.42 18.66 32.39
C LEU A 150 -15.82 17.64 33.45
N LEU A 151 -16.19 18.14 34.63
CA LEU A 151 -16.65 17.30 35.74
C LEU A 151 -18.15 17.06 35.59
N SER A 152 -18.58 15.82 35.57
CA SER A 152 -19.98 15.49 35.79
C SER A 152 -20.28 15.57 37.30
N ASN A 153 -21.39 16.17 37.63
CA ASN A 153 -21.88 16.22 39.02
C ASN A 153 -22.98 15.17 39.23
N PRO A 154 -23.30 14.84 40.51
CA PRO A 154 -24.31 13.84 40.80
C PRO A 154 -25.70 14.15 40.23
N VAL A 155 -26.05 15.43 40.07
CA VAL A 155 -27.35 15.86 39.51
C VAL A 155 -27.40 15.54 38.02
N GLU A 156 -26.38 15.91 37.26
CA GLU A 156 -26.28 15.59 35.83
C GLU A 156 -26.24 14.06 35.61
N ALA A 157 -25.53 13.31 36.46
CA ALA A 157 -25.51 11.87 36.39
C ALA A 157 -26.90 11.25 36.65
N GLN A 158 -27.65 11.79 37.60
CA GLN A 158 -29.03 11.36 37.88
C GLN A 158 -29.96 11.70 36.70
N ASP A 159 -29.90 12.94 36.18
CA ASP A 159 -30.69 13.36 35.02
C ASP A 159 -30.42 12.49 33.79
N ALA A 160 -29.14 12.15 33.52
CA ALA A 160 -28.74 11.28 32.42
C ALA A 160 -29.24 9.84 32.64
N PHE A 161 -29.22 9.34 33.87
CA PHE A 161 -29.79 8.06 34.22
C PHE A 161 -31.30 8.03 34.01
N ASP A 162 -32.00 9.03 34.53
CA ASP A 162 -33.45 9.14 34.43
C ASP A 162 -33.91 9.27 32.97
N ALA A 163 -33.17 10.03 32.16
CA ALA A 163 -33.43 10.14 30.72
C ALA A 163 -33.28 8.81 29.99
N ARG A 164 -32.46 7.89 30.48
CA ARG A 164 -32.23 6.54 29.89
C ARG A 164 -33.27 5.52 30.33
N VAL A 165 -33.71 5.57 31.59
CA VAL A 165 -34.56 4.51 32.16
C VAL A 165 -36.03 4.86 32.16
N ASN A 166 -36.36 6.18 32.17
CA ASN A 166 -37.75 6.61 32.15
C ASN A 166 -38.33 6.43 30.75
N GLN A 167 -39.45 5.75 30.68
CA GLN A 167 -40.22 5.57 29.47
C GLN A 167 -41.52 6.35 29.60
N TYR A 168 -41.87 7.08 28.54
CA TYR A 168 -43.07 7.86 28.48
C TYR A 168 -43.99 7.33 27.37
N ASN A 169 -45.27 7.15 27.68
CA ASN A 169 -46.28 6.91 26.66
C ASN A 169 -46.71 8.25 26.09
N VAL A 170 -46.45 8.47 24.82
CA VAL A 170 -46.75 9.73 24.14
C VAL A 170 -47.79 9.48 23.06
N LEU A 171 -48.85 10.29 23.08
CA LEU A 171 -49.78 10.43 21.96
C LEU A 171 -49.30 11.59 21.08
N MET A 172 -49.01 11.31 19.82
CA MET A 172 -48.47 12.31 18.91
C MET A 172 -49.40 12.45 17.71
N ALA A 173 -49.79 13.72 17.46
CA ALA A 173 -50.46 14.09 16.21
C ALA A 173 -49.51 14.97 15.38
N GLY A 174 -49.21 14.55 14.17
CA GLY A 174 -48.33 15.27 13.25
C GLY A 174 -49.13 15.95 12.15
N ILE A 175 -48.89 17.23 11.92
CA ILE A 175 -49.35 17.95 10.73
C ILE A 175 -48.10 18.16 9.86
N PRO A 176 -47.99 17.46 8.71
CA PRO A 176 -46.85 17.62 7.84
C PRO A 176 -46.84 19.01 7.18
N TYR A 177 -45.71 19.66 7.09
CA TYR A 177 -45.58 20.94 6.37
C TYR A 177 -46.08 20.88 4.93
N SER A 178 -46.03 19.73 4.28
CA SER A 178 -46.58 19.51 2.95
C SER A 178 -48.09 19.69 2.85
N SER A 179 -48.83 19.73 3.98
CA SER A 179 -50.26 20.08 4.02
C SER A 179 -50.54 21.57 3.83
N VAL A 180 -49.49 22.42 3.93
CA VAL A 180 -49.58 23.85 3.70
C VAL A 180 -49.19 24.12 2.23
N VAL A 181 -50.03 24.80 1.50
CA VAL A 181 -49.77 25.14 0.11
C VAL A 181 -48.74 26.25 0.01
N ASP A 182 -47.54 25.98 -0.48
CA ASP A 182 -46.41 26.94 -0.53
C ASP A 182 -46.77 28.23 -1.28
N SER A 183 -47.63 28.16 -2.31
CA SER A 183 -48.06 29.32 -3.10
C SER A 183 -48.87 30.36 -2.28
N THR A 184 -49.33 30.00 -1.08
CA THR A 184 -50.05 30.92 -0.18
C THR A 184 -49.11 31.68 0.77
N ILE A 185 -47.81 31.29 0.81
CA ILE A 185 -46.83 31.86 1.74
C ILE A 185 -45.94 32.84 0.97
N VAL A 186 -45.98 34.09 1.37
CA VAL A 186 -45.10 35.15 0.84
C VAL A 186 -44.01 35.44 1.87
N VAL A 187 -42.79 35.01 1.55
CA VAL A 187 -41.61 35.29 2.35
C VAL A 187 -41.06 36.67 1.98
N LYS A 188 -40.96 37.57 2.95
CA LYS A 188 -40.41 38.89 2.72
C LYS A 188 -38.89 38.87 2.79
N GLU A 189 -38.24 39.73 2.00
CA GLU A 189 -36.79 39.84 2.00
C GLU A 189 -36.21 40.23 3.39
N SER A 190 -36.97 41.02 4.17
CA SER A 190 -36.60 41.36 5.55
C SER A 190 -36.53 40.10 6.45
N GLU A 191 -37.46 39.16 6.29
CA GLU A 191 -37.50 37.92 7.07
C GLU A 191 -36.34 37.01 6.72
N LEU A 192 -35.94 36.95 5.43
CA LEU A 192 -34.75 36.26 4.99
C LEU A 192 -33.47 36.87 5.57
N LYS A 193 -33.37 38.22 5.57
CA LYS A 193 -32.22 38.91 6.16
C LYS A 193 -32.12 38.69 7.68
N ASP A 194 -33.25 38.72 8.36
CA ASP A 194 -33.29 38.49 9.82
C ASP A 194 -32.88 37.05 10.15
N LEU A 195 -33.37 36.08 9.40
CA LEU A 195 -33.01 34.69 9.56
C LEU A 195 -31.54 34.46 9.24
N TYR A 196 -31.04 35.05 8.15
CA TYR A 196 -29.62 35.00 7.80
C TYR A 196 -28.74 35.57 8.91
N ASN A 197 -29.09 36.76 9.42
CA ASN A 197 -28.33 37.39 10.51
C ASN A 197 -28.29 36.55 11.78
N LYS A 198 -29.39 35.85 12.10
CA LYS A 198 -29.45 34.91 13.24
C LYS A 198 -28.59 33.66 13.04
N LYS A 199 -28.44 33.19 11.80
CA LYS A 199 -27.77 31.93 11.47
C LYS A 199 -26.40 32.08 10.79
N LYS A 200 -25.96 33.30 10.48
CA LYS A 200 -24.74 33.56 9.68
C LYS A 200 -23.47 32.88 10.21
N GLU A 201 -23.36 32.74 11.55
CA GLU A 201 -22.20 32.06 12.14
C GLU A 201 -22.15 30.56 11.79
N GLN A 202 -23.30 29.94 11.44
CA GLN A 202 -23.35 28.55 11.01
C GLN A 202 -22.83 28.38 9.57
N PHE A 203 -22.78 29.45 8.79
CA PHE A 203 -22.33 29.49 7.40
C PHE A 203 -20.96 30.14 7.25
N LYS A 204 -20.27 30.39 8.36
CA LYS A 204 -18.96 31.01 8.34
C LYS A 204 -17.95 30.04 7.73
N GLN A 205 -17.35 30.45 6.63
CA GLN A 205 -16.25 29.72 6.01
C GLN A 205 -14.93 30.11 6.66
N TYR A 206 -14.16 29.13 7.12
CA TYR A 206 -12.86 29.31 7.77
C TYR A 206 -11.69 29.12 6.82
N GLN A 207 -11.94 28.55 5.65
CA GLN A 207 -10.95 28.32 4.61
C GLN A 207 -11.44 28.95 3.31
N GLU A 208 -10.51 29.48 2.53
CA GLU A 208 -10.80 29.92 1.16
C GLU A 208 -11.04 28.68 0.30
N THR A 209 -12.19 28.64 -0.36
CA THR A 209 -12.55 27.62 -1.32
C THR A 209 -12.92 28.26 -2.66
N ARG A 210 -12.89 27.48 -3.72
CA ARG A 210 -13.26 27.90 -5.07
C ARG A 210 -14.17 26.88 -5.70
N ASP A 211 -15.21 27.36 -6.34
CA ASP A 211 -16.05 26.56 -7.21
C ASP A 211 -15.44 26.63 -8.62
N ILE A 212 -15.15 25.46 -9.18
CA ILE A 212 -14.57 25.36 -10.51
C ILE A 212 -15.43 24.52 -11.43
N LYS A 213 -15.35 24.83 -12.73
CA LYS A 213 -15.79 23.96 -13.78
C LYS A 213 -14.57 23.46 -14.53
N TYR A 214 -14.55 22.19 -14.85
CA TYR A 214 -13.44 21.60 -15.58
C TYR A 214 -13.92 20.61 -16.63
N ILE A 215 -13.08 20.34 -17.63
CA ILE A 215 -13.28 19.34 -18.66
C ILE A 215 -12.24 18.25 -18.46
N ASP A 216 -12.69 17.03 -18.35
CA ASP A 216 -11.85 15.83 -18.29
C ASP A 216 -11.92 15.13 -19.65
N VAL A 217 -10.78 15.08 -20.34
CA VAL A 217 -10.68 14.44 -21.66
C VAL A 217 -10.06 13.05 -21.48
N GLN A 218 -10.92 12.05 -21.48
CA GLN A 218 -10.48 10.66 -21.41
C GLN A 218 -10.08 10.17 -22.81
N VAL A 219 -8.78 9.96 -23.02
CA VAL A 219 -8.28 9.36 -24.26
C VAL A 219 -8.45 7.85 -24.21
N THR A 220 -9.14 7.31 -25.19
CA THR A 220 -9.35 5.87 -25.37
C THR A 220 -8.69 5.37 -26.66
N ALA A 221 -8.36 4.09 -26.70
CA ALA A 221 -7.78 3.47 -27.90
C ALA A 221 -8.71 3.63 -29.12
N SER A 222 -8.14 4.06 -30.23
CA SER A 222 -8.83 4.17 -31.52
C SER A 222 -9.12 2.80 -32.15
N ALA A 223 -9.86 2.77 -33.23
CA ALA A 223 -10.09 1.53 -34.02
C ALA A 223 -8.77 1.02 -34.61
N GLU A 224 -7.90 1.93 -35.02
CA GLU A 224 -6.58 1.64 -35.56
C GLU A 224 -5.67 1.03 -34.48
N ASP A 225 -5.70 1.59 -33.27
CA ASP A 225 -4.93 1.05 -32.12
C ASP A 225 -5.39 -0.37 -31.79
N ARG A 226 -6.70 -0.60 -31.73
CA ARG A 226 -7.27 -1.95 -31.52
C ARG A 226 -6.83 -2.92 -32.61
N ALA A 227 -6.87 -2.51 -33.87
CA ALA A 227 -6.50 -3.36 -34.99
C ALA A 227 -4.99 -3.70 -34.96
N ALA A 228 -4.16 -2.75 -34.53
CA ALA A 228 -2.72 -2.99 -34.37
C ALA A 228 -2.43 -4.01 -33.28
N ILE A 229 -3.04 -3.85 -32.10
CA ILE A 229 -2.86 -4.81 -30.99
C ILE A 229 -3.47 -6.18 -31.33
N GLN A 230 -4.65 -6.20 -31.99
CA GLN A 230 -5.23 -7.46 -32.46
C GLN A 230 -4.26 -8.22 -33.36
N LYS A 231 -3.64 -7.54 -34.31
CA LYS A 231 -2.66 -8.13 -35.23
C LYS A 231 -1.43 -8.68 -34.47
N GLU A 232 -0.91 -7.93 -33.52
CA GLU A 232 0.22 -8.41 -32.67
C GLU A 232 -0.17 -9.69 -31.92
N VAL A 233 -1.38 -9.73 -31.32
CA VAL A 233 -1.84 -10.91 -30.60
C VAL A 233 -2.14 -12.08 -31.53
N ASP A 234 -2.65 -11.83 -32.76
CA ASP A 234 -2.84 -12.87 -33.78
C ASP A 234 -1.51 -13.53 -34.14
N GLU A 235 -0.47 -12.72 -34.42
CA GLU A 235 0.88 -13.20 -34.73
C GLU A 235 1.50 -13.97 -33.55
N ALA A 236 1.38 -13.44 -32.35
CA ALA A 236 1.87 -14.10 -31.14
C ALA A 236 1.12 -15.43 -30.86
N THR A 237 -0.19 -15.47 -31.12
CA THR A 237 -1.01 -16.69 -30.97
C THR A 237 -0.60 -17.76 -31.97
N ALA A 238 -0.31 -17.39 -33.22
CA ALA A 238 0.19 -18.31 -34.24
C ALA A 238 1.59 -18.90 -33.83
N GLN A 239 2.45 -18.08 -33.25
CA GLN A 239 3.74 -18.53 -32.72
C GLN A 239 3.57 -19.43 -31.48
N LEU A 240 2.65 -19.09 -30.56
CA LEU A 240 2.34 -19.91 -29.39
C LEU A 240 1.86 -21.32 -29.80
N ALA A 241 1.18 -21.44 -30.93
CA ALA A 241 0.70 -22.71 -31.46
C ALA A 241 1.85 -23.68 -31.70
N THR A 242 2.96 -23.19 -32.23
CA THR A 242 4.15 -23.99 -32.61
C THR A 242 5.20 -24.07 -31.49
N THR A 243 5.09 -23.24 -30.43
CA THR A 243 6.01 -23.29 -29.29
C THR A 243 5.80 -24.56 -28.49
N THR A 244 6.88 -25.29 -28.24
CA THR A 244 6.89 -26.57 -27.50
C THR A 244 7.67 -26.53 -26.21
N ASP A 245 8.58 -25.60 -26.05
CA ASP A 245 9.46 -25.40 -24.90
C ASP A 245 9.65 -23.91 -24.61
N ASP A 246 10.34 -23.60 -23.51
CA ASP A 246 10.64 -22.24 -23.04
C ASP A 246 9.49 -21.22 -23.18
N TYR A 247 8.32 -21.61 -22.71
CA TYR A 247 7.16 -20.72 -22.67
C TYR A 247 7.43 -19.44 -21.86
N THR A 248 8.33 -19.49 -20.87
CA THR A 248 8.66 -18.31 -20.04
C THR A 248 9.30 -17.21 -20.88
N SER A 249 10.34 -17.54 -21.67
CA SER A 249 10.98 -16.56 -22.56
C SER A 249 10.04 -16.11 -23.68
N PHE A 250 9.26 -17.04 -24.24
CA PHE A 250 8.30 -16.71 -25.28
C PHE A 250 7.25 -15.69 -24.79
N ILE A 251 6.55 -15.98 -23.69
CA ILE A 251 5.50 -15.09 -23.13
C ILE A 251 6.07 -13.72 -22.77
N ARG A 252 7.30 -13.66 -22.25
CA ARG A 252 8.00 -12.39 -22.02
C ARG A 252 8.31 -11.65 -23.31
N SER A 253 8.75 -12.34 -24.34
CA SER A 253 9.15 -11.72 -25.63
C SER A 253 7.98 -11.08 -26.36
N VAL A 254 6.76 -11.61 -26.23
CA VAL A 254 5.54 -11.06 -26.82
C VAL A 254 4.89 -9.97 -25.94
N GLY A 255 5.53 -9.60 -24.83
CA GLY A 255 5.07 -8.52 -23.96
C GLY A 255 3.74 -8.81 -23.27
N SER A 256 3.45 -10.06 -22.92
CA SER A 256 2.24 -10.41 -22.18
C SER A 256 2.29 -9.86 -20.76
N GLU A 257 1.19 -9.27 -20.30
CA GLU A 257 1.00 -8.82 -18.91
C GLU A 257 0.90 -10.01 -17.94
N ALA A 258 0.48 -11.18 -18.42
CA ALA A 258 0.39 -12.39 -17.62
C ALA A 258 1.70 -13.20 -17.78
N PRO A 259 2.56 -13.24 -16.76
CA PRO A 259 3.80 -14.01 -16.84
C PRO A 259 3.50 -15.50 -16.83
N TYR A 260 4.28 -16.28 -17.62
CA TYR A 260 4.24 -17.73 -17.53
C TYR A 260 5.24 -18.22 -16.47
N VAL A 261 4.73 -19.04 -15.56
CA VAL A 261 5.52 -19.74 -14.56
C VAL A 261 5.35 -21.24 -14.77
N ASP A 262 6.47 -21.96 -14.89
CA ASP A 262 6.45 -23.41 -15.16
C ASP A 262 6.10 -24.23 -13.92
N LEU A 263 4.92 -23.97 -13.35
CA LEU A 263 4.33 -24.67 -12.22
C LEU A 263 2.91 -25.13 -12.54
N PHE A 264 2.48 -26.19 -11.88
CA PHE A 264 1.10 -26.63 -11.91
C PHE A 264 0.26 -25.84 -10.90
N TYR A 265 -0.72 -25.11 -11.39
CA TYR A 265 -1.64 -24.29 -10.59
C TYR A 265 -3.04 -24.90 -10.55
N ASN A 266 -3.78 -24.62 -9.48
CA ASN A 266 -5.19 -24.91 -9.43
C ASN A 266 -5.94 -24.10 -10.48
N LYS A 267 -7.09 -24.61 -10.93
CA LYS A 267 -7.97 -23.93 -11.87
C LYS A 267 -8.32 -22.50 -11.42
N THR A 268 -8.52 -22.29 -10.12
CA THR A 268 -8.89 -21.01 -9.52
C THR A 268 -7.78 -19.95 -9.54
N ALA A 269 -6.55 -20.31 -9.85
CA ALA A 269 -5.43 -19.37 -9.98
C ALA A 269 -5.45 -18.60 -11.31
N PHE A 270 -6.26 -19.04 -12.27
CA PHE A 270 -6.34 -18.41 -13.59
C PHE A 270 -7.52 -17.42 -13.70
N PRO A 271 -7.45 -16.42 -14.61
CA PRO A 271 -8.57 -15.53 -14.90
C PRO A 271 -9.86 -16.29 -15.26
N SER A 272 -11.00 -15.69 -14.97
CA SER A 272 -12.32 -16.35 -15.13
C SER A 272 -12.63 -16.78 -16.56
N ASP A 273 -12.15 -16.04 -17.54
CA ASP A 273 -12.28 -16.34 -18.99
C ASP A 273 -11.47 -17.58 -19.41
N VAL A 274 -10.30 -17.79 -18.80
CA VAL A 274 -9.48 -18.99 -18.95
C VAL A 274 -10.12 -20.16 -18.21
N VAL A 275 -10.53 -19.96 -16.95
CA VAL A 275 -11.16 -20.99 -16.09
C VAL A 275 -12.35 -21.64 -16.76
N ALA A 276 -13.21 -20.84 -17.41
CA ALA A 276 -14.42 -21.34 -18.08
C ALA A 276 -14.14 -22.40 -19.16
N ARG A 277 -12.92 -22.48 -19.67
CA ARG A 277 -12.54 -23.38 -20.77
C ARG A 277 -11.60 -24.54 -20.35
N LEU A 278 -10.97 -24.44 -19.18
CA LEU A 278 -9.93 -25.41 -18.76
C LEU A 278 -10.43 -26.85 -18.61
N ASP A 279 -11.66 -27.06 -18.16
CA ASP A 279 -12.21 -28.42 -17.93
C ASP A 279 -12.35 -29.20 -19.24
N SER A 280 -12.80 -28.54 -20.31
CA SER A 280 -13.03 -29.12 -21.63
C SER A 280 -11.80 -29.06 -22.55
N ALA A 281 -10.80 -28.26 -22.22
CA ALA A 281 -9.65 -28.04 -23.06
C ALA A 281 -8.70 -29.25 -23.08
N SER A 282 -8.22 -29.64 -24.24
CA SER A 282 -7.15 -30.65 -24.40
C SER A 282 -5.77 -30.02 -24.20
N VAL A 283 -4.79 -30.82 -23.79
CA VAL A 283 -3.39 -30.35 -23.78
C VAL A 283 -2.96 -30.02 -25.21
N GLY A 284 -2.28 -28.90 -25.39
CA GLY A 284 -1.92 -28.32 -26.68
C GLY A 284 -2.99 -27.47 -27.34
N ALA A 285 -4.21 -27.47 -26.83
CA ALA A 285 -5.30 -26.63 -27.36
C ALA A 285 -5.03 -25.15 -27.13
N ILE A 286 -5.33 -24.35 -28.17
CA ILE A 286 -5.24 -22.89 -28.15
C ILE A 286 -6.63 -22.30 -28.22
N TYR A 287 -6.84 -21.25 -27.45
CA TYR A 287 -8.06 -20.46 -27.41
C TYR A 287 -7.75 -19.00 -27.63
N GLY A 288 -8.50 -18.37 -28.52
CA GLY A 288 -8.32 -16.96 -28.86
C GLY A 288 -7.67 -16.77 -30.23
N PRO A 289 -7.32 -15.51 -30.59
CA PRO A 289 -7.54 -14.31 -29.77
C PRO A 289 -9.00 -13.94 -29.54
N TYR A 290 -9.28 -13.34 -28.39
CA TYR A 290 -10.61 -12.79 -28.05
C TYR A 290 -10.44 -11.52 -27.20
N TYR A 291 -11.40 -10.58 -27.37
CA TYR A 291 -11.45 -9.38 -26.54
C TYR A 291 -12.16 -9.65 -25.23
N ASN A 292 -11.55 -9.25 -24.12
CA ASN A 292 -12.13 -9.26 -22.79
C ASN A 292 -12.50 -7.83 -22.38
N GLY A 293 -13.81 -7.54 -22.38
CA GLY A 293 -14.33 -6.21 -22.05
C GLY A 293 -14.24 -5.85 -20.55
N ALA A 294 -13.98 -6.83 -19.67
CA ALA A 294 -13.90 -6.57 -18.24
C ALA A 294 -12.62 -5.81 -17.84
N ASP A 295 -11.53 -6.05 -18.57
CA ASP A 295 -10.22 -5.45 -18.31
C ASP A 295 -9.59 -4.81 -19.58
N ASN A 296 -10.38 -4.63 -20.63
CA ASN A 296 -9.96 -4.00 -21.89
C ASN A 296 -8.73 -4.66 -22.53
N THR A 297 -8.67 -5.99 -22.53
CA THR A 297 -7.54 -6.75 -23.06
C THR A 297 -7.91 -7.62 -24.26
N ILE A 298 -6.93 -7.95 -25.10
CA ILE A 298 -7.03 -9.00 -26.11
C ILE A 298 -6.20 -10.18 -25.62
N ASN A 299 -6.84 -11.32 -25.47
CA ASN A 299 -6.26 -12.50 -24.83
C ASN A 299 -6.24 -13.71 -25.77
N SER A 300 -5.20 -14.52 -25.63
CA SER A 300 -5.20 -15.91 -26.09
C SER A 300 -4.42 -16.78 -25.09
N PHE A 301 -4.68 -18.08 -25.10
CA PHE A 301 -3.93 -18.98 -24.22
C PHE A 301 -3.80 -20.39 -24.81
N LYS A 302 -2.75 -21.08 -24.36
CA LYS A 302 -2.49 -22.49 -24.67
C LYS A 302 -2.45 -23.30 -23.38
N VAL A 303 -3.16 -24.42 -23.35
CA VAL A 303 -3.05 -25.40 -22.29
C VAL A 303 -1.77 -26.22 -22.48
N VAL A 304 -0.73 -25.90 -21.74
CA VAL A 304 0.60 -26.52 -21.88
C VAL A 304 0.61 -27.93 -21.31
N ALA A 305 0.03 -28.09 -20.12
CA ALA A 305 -0.04 -29.40 -19.45
C ALA A 305 -1.22 -29.47 -18.47
N LYS A 306 -1.67 -30.71 -18.23
CA LYS A 306 -2.61 -31.06 -17.16
C LYS A 306 -2.04 -32.21 -16.37
N ALA A 307 -2.14 -32.19 -15.06
CA ALA A 307 -1.73 -33.28 -14.18
C ALA A 307 -2.54 -33.30 -12.88
N ALA A 308 -2.76 -34.49 -12.37
CA ALA A 308 -3.22 -34.64 -10.98
C ALA A 308 -2.03 -34.44 -10.06
N ALA A 309 -2.04 -33.38 -9.25
CA ALA A 309 -0.95 -33.03 -8.34
C ALA A 309 -1.47 -32.63 -6.96
N ALA A 310 -0.64 -32.81 -5.93
CA ALA A 310 -1.01 -32.49 -4.57
C ALA A 310 -1.24 -30.98 -4.39
N ASP A 311 -2.28 -30.64 -3.64
CA ASP A 311 -2.61 -29.26 -3.27
C ASP A 311 -1.93 -28.85 -1.94
N SER A 312 -1.55 -29.84 -1.14
CA SER A 312 -0.84 -29.63 0.12
C SER A 312 0.38 -30.54 0.18
N VAL A 313 1.52 -29.95 0.47
CA VAL A 313 2.80 -30.65 0.61
C VAL A 313 3.39 -30.38 1.97
N GLU A 314 3.74 -31.44 2.69
CA GLU A 314 4.50 -31.34 3.94
C GLU A 314 5.98 -31.52 3.63
N PHE A 315 6.78 -30.63 4.13
CA PHE A 315 8.23 -30.65 3.94
C PHE A 315 8.95 -30.20 5.20
N ARG A 316 10.21 -30.60 5.31
CA ARG A 316 11.15 -30.09 6.31
C ARG A 316 12.42 -29.62 5.64
N GLN A 317 13.13 -28.67 6.27
CA GLN A 317 14.30 -28.06 5.67
C GLN A 317 15.39 -27.80 6.69
N ILE A 318 16.63 -27.72 6.18
CA ILE A 318 17.79 -27.20 6.89
C ILE A 318 18.38 -26.09 6.01
N GLN A 319 18.45 -24.88 6.52
CA GLN A 319 19.14 -23.77 5.87
C GLN A 319 20.62 -23.81 6.21
N VAL A 320 21.46 -23.75 5.21
CA VAL A 320 22.90 -23.89 5.34
C VAL A 320 23.58 -22.57 4.90
N TYR A 321 24.36 -22.01 5.79
CA TYR A 321 25.16 -20.81 5.55
C TYR A 321 26.58 -21.06 5.99
N ALA A 322 27.55 -20.50 5.25
CA ALA A 322 28.95 -20.45 5.61
C ALA A 322 29.55 -19.09 5.18
N GLU A 323 30.82 -18.88 5.40
CA GLU A 323 31.52 -17.62 5.13
C GLU A 323 31.47 -17.17 3.65
N ASP A 324 31.39 -18.14 2.74
CA ASP A 324 31.29 -17.90 1.30
C ASP A 324 30.46 -18.99 0.61
N ALA A 325 30.10 -18.76 -0.64
CA ALA A 325 29.24 -19.66 -1.43
C ALA A 325 29.88 -21.05 -1.65
N VAL A 326 31.22 -21.14 -1.75
CA VAL A 326 31.91 -22.42 -1.95
C VAL A 326 31.87 -23.27 -0.69
N LYS A 327 32.14 -22.66 0.45
CA LYS A 327 32.05 -23.31 1.77
C LYS A 327 30.61 -23.68 2.09
N THR A 328 29.64 -22.80 1.78
CA THR A 328 28.22 -23.09 1.93
C THR A 328 27.80 -24.33 1.13
N LYS A 329 28.20 -24.40 -0.15
CA LYS A 329 27.91 -25.56 -1.00
C LYS A 329 28.57 -26.85 -0.45
N THR A 330 29.84 -26.79 -0.07
CA THR A 330 30.56 -27.95 0.48
C THR A 330 29.90 -28.47 1.76
N LEU A 331 29.52 -27.57 2.65
CA LEU A 331 28.81 -27.91 3.86
C LEU A 331 27.42 -28.52 3.58
N ALA A 332 26.67 -27.94 2.67
CA ALA A 332 25.36 -28.44 2.25
C ALA A 332 25.47 -29.84 1.62
N ASP A 333 26.48 -30.07 0.76
CA ASP A 333 26.74 -31.38 0.17
C ASP A 333 27.08 -32.42 1.23
N SER A 334 27.83 -32.04 2.27
CA SER A 334 28.15 -32.91 3.42
C SER A 334 26.89 -33.27 4.21
N ILE A 335 26.04 -32.28 4.53
CA ILE A 335 24.75 -32.48 5.24
C ILE A 335 23.83 -33.38 4.41
N TYR A 336 23.69 -33.07 3.13
CA TYR A 336 22.89 -33.87 2.19
C TYR A 336 23.32 -35.34 2.17
N ASN A 337 24.64 -35.60 2.02
CA ASN A 337 25.20 -36.94 1.97
C ASN A 337 25.01 -37.68 3.32
N ALA A 338 25.18 -37.00 4.44
CA ALA A 338 24.95 -37.59 5.75
C ALA A 338 23.48 -38.07 5.92
N ILE A 339 22.53 -37.22 5.56
CA ILE A 339 21.09 -37.56 5.63
C ILE A 339 20.75 -38.67 4.63
N LYS A 340 21.26 -38.59 3.41
CA LYS A 340 21.10 -39.62 2.37
C LYS A 340 21.70 -40.97 2.82
N GLY A 341 22.77 -40.94 3.59
CA GLY A 341 23.40 -42.11 4.21
C GLY A 341 22.69 -42.66 5.44
N GLY A 342 21.54 -42.09 5.85
CA GLY A 342 20.69 -42.60 6.93
C GLY A 342 20.80 -41.81 8.24
N ALA A 343 21.49 -40.68 8.32
CA ALA A 343 21.48 -39.82 9.47
C ALA A 343 20.06 -39.23 9.71
N ASN A 344 19.61 -39.14 10.96
CA ASN A 344 18.32 -38.58 11.26
C ASN A 344 18.28 -37.09 10.93
N PHE A 345 17.28 -36.66 10.15
CA PHE A 345 17.15 -35.30 9.68
C PHE A 345 17.05 -34.27 10.84
N ALA A 346 16.23 -34.54 11.85
CA ALA A 346 16.06 -33.63 12.97
C ALA A 346 17.33 -33.52 13.86
N ASP A 347 18.07 -34.63 14.03
CA ASP A 347 19.32 -34.60 14.76
C ASP A 347 20.41 -33.84 14.03
N VAL A 348 20.43 -33.92 12.70
CA VAL A 348 21.32 -33.12 11.85
C VAL A 348 20.93 -31.65 11.93
N ALA A 349 19.62 -31.32 11.81
CA ALA A 349 19.13 -29.95 11.91
C ALA A 349 19.53 -29.27 13.24
N LYS A 350 19.38 -29.98 14.35
CA LYS A 350 19.77 -29.49 15.69
C LYS A 350 21.24 -29.11 15.81
N LYS A 351 22.15 -29.80 15.11
CA LYS A 351 23.59 -29.44 15.09
C LYS A 351 23.84 -28.07 14.48
N TYR A 352 22.90 -27.57 13.67
CA TYR A 352 22.95 -26.26 13.04
C TYR A 352 21.95 -25.27 13.64
N GLY A 353 21.45 -25.53 14.86
CA GLY A 353 20.55 -24.65 15.60
C GLY A 353 19.13 -24.58 15.04
N GLN A 354 18.71 -25.59 14.25
CA GLN A 354 17.38 -25.65 13.64
C GLN A 354 16.58 -26.85 14.16
N THR A 355 15.26 -26.75 14.17
CA THR A 355 14.40 -27.82 14.70
C THR A 355 14.29 -29.01 13.76
N GLY A 356 14.31 -28.76 12.45
CA GLY A 356 14.07 -29.76 11.41
C GLY A 356 12.61 -30.27 11.42
N ASP A 357 11.69 -29.51 11.98
CA ASP A 357 10.27 -29.83 12.01
C ASP A 357 9.65 -29.74 10.61
N ALA A 358 8.62 -30.56 10.39
CA ALA A 358 7.88 -30.55 9.13
C ALA A 358 6.79 -29.46 9.16
N ASN A 359 6.62 -28.78 8.03
CA ASN A 359 5.63 -27.74 7.83
C ASN A 359 4.81 -28.03 6.57
N TRP A 360 3.54 -27.65 6.59
CA TRP A 360 2.66 -27.74 5.44
C TRP A 360 2.68 -26.45 4.63
N ILE A 361 2.72 -26.59 3.30
CA ILE A 361 2.42 -25.52 2.35
C ILE A 361 1.27 -25.95 1.46
N THR A 362 0.36 -25.04 1.17
CA THR A 362 -0.76 -25.25 0.25
C THR A 362 -0.57 -24.40 -1.01
N SER A 363 -1.15 -24.85 -2.13
CA SER A 363 -1.11 -24.08 -3.39
C SER A 363 -1.63 -22.65 -3.23
N ALA A 364 -2.68 -22.45 -2.44
CA ALA A 364 -3.26 -21.13 -2.19
C ALA A 364 -2.27 -20.11 -1.60
N GLN A 365 -1.21 -20.57 -0.92
CA GLN A 365 -0.22 -19.69 -0.30
C GLN A 365 0.76 -19.07 -1.32
N TYR A 366 0.87 -19.64 -2.52
CA TYR A 366 1.80 -19.14 -3.54
C TYR A 366 1.15 -18.86 -4.91
N GLU A 367 -0.09 -19.31 -5.17
CA GLU A 367 -0.77 -19.14 -6.46
C GLU A 367 -1.08 -17.68 -6.81
N GLY A 368 -1.22 -16.79 -5.80
CA GLY A 368 -1.42 -15.35 -5.99
C GLY A 368 -0.14 -14.53 -5.91
N ALA A 369 1.03 -15.16 -5.67
CA ALA A 369 2.29 -14.46 -5.49
C ALA A 369 3.08 -14.39 -6.81
N GLN A 370 3.82 -13.29 -7.00
CA GLN A 370 4.82 -13.23 -8.04
C GLN A 370 6.02 -14.10 -7.64
N LEU A 371 6.13 -15.26 -8.27
CA LEU A 371 7.22 -16.21 -8.03
C LEU A 371 8.37 -15.95 -9.02
N ASP A 372 9.51 -15.57 -8.49
CA ASP A 372 10.75 -15.36 -9.23
C ASP A 372 11.96 -15.87 -8.46
N GLY A 373 13.11 -15.94 -9.12
CA GLY A 373 14.40 -16.26 -8.50
C GLY A 373 14.36 -17.48 -7.57
N ASP A 374 14.77 -17.28 -6.34
CA ASP A 374 14.90 -18.35 -5.35
C ASP A 374 13.54 -18.85 -4.83
N ASN A 375 12.51 -17.99 -4.78
CA ASN A 375 11.16 -18.40 -4.39
C ASN A 375 10.59 -19.41 -5.40
N LEU A 376 10.75 -19.15 -6.70
CA LEU A 376 10.33 -20.07 -7.75
C LEU A 376 11.07 -21.40 -7.65
N LYS A 377 12.40 -21.38 -7.44
CA LYS A 377 13.20 -22.60 -7.26
C LYS A 377 12.71 -23.42 -6.08
N PHE A 378 12.44 -22.77 -4.95
CA PHE A 378 11.99 -23.42 -3.73
C PHE A 378 10.62 -24.09 -3.92
N ILE A 379 9.64 -23.36 -4.43
CA ILE A 379 8.29 -23.88 -4.69
C ILE A 379 8.32 -25.00 -5.75
N SER A 380 9.15 -24.84 -6.78
CA SER A 380 9.35 -25.90 -7.81
C SER A 380 9.93 -27.17 -7.19
N ALA A 381 10.94 -27.04 -6.33
CA ALA A 381 11.55 -28.18 -5.66
C ALA A 381 10.53 -28.94 -4.76
N ILE A 382 9.74 -28.23 -3.98
CA ILE A 382 8.69 -28.81 -3.12
C ILE A 382 7.65 -29.57 -3.96
N ASN A 383 7.18 -28.99 -5.04
CA ASN A 383 6.13 -29.59 -5.86
C ASN A 383 6.63 -30.81 -6.65
N ASN A 384 7.86 -30.74 -7.18
CA ASN A 384 8.43 -31.79 -8.03
C ASN A 384 9.03 -32.96 -7.25
N ALA A 385 9.58 -32.72 -6.04
CA ALA A 385 10.17 -33.80 -5.23
C ALA A 385 9.13 -34.85 -4.82
N GLY A 386 9.53 -36.11 -4.89
CA GLY A 386 8.73 -37.25 -4.38
C GLY A 386 8.65 -37.28 -2.85
N VAL A 387 7.72 -38.07 -2.31
CA VAL A 387 7.65 -38.29 -0.85
C VAL A 387 8.92 -39.01 -0.39
N ASN A 388 9.54 -38.50 0.66
CA ASN A 388 10.85 -38.89 1.21
C ASN A 388 12.05 -38.52 0.33
N GLU A 389 11.86 -37.84 -0.79
CA GLU A 389 12.97 -37.36 -1.61
C GLU A 389 13.69 -36.19 -0.90
N LEU A 390 15.02 -36.26 -0.93
CA LEU A 390 15.91 -35.26 -0.37
C LEU A 390 16.50 -34.42 -1.52
N VAL A 391 16.42 -33.11 -1.39
CA VAL A 391 16.91 -32.14 -2.41
C VAL A 391 17.92 -31.19 -1.76
N ASN A 392 19.06 -30.96 -2.43
CA ASN A 392 20.02 -29.92 -2.07
C ASN A 392 19.82 -28.74 -3.04
N LEU A 393 19.24 -27.64 -2.54
CA LEU A 393 18.79 -26.51 -3.36
C LEU A 393 19.68 -25.28 -3.11
N PRO A 394 20.47 -24.83 -4.11
CA PRO A 394 21.21 -23.57 -4.01
C PRO A 394 20.27 -22.37 -4.10
N MET A 395 20.36 -21.45 -3.13
CA MET A 395 19.52 -20.27 -3.03
C MET A 395 20.36 -19.04 -2.66
N GLY A 396 20.73 -18.24 -3.64
CA GLY A 396 21.57 -17.06 -3.41
C GLY A 396 22.91 -17.42 -2.75
N GLN A 397 23.14 -16.90 -1.53
CA GLN A 397 24.33 -17.21 -0.72
C GLN A 397 24.14 -18.39 0.25
N ALA A 398 22.93 -18.98 0.25
CA ALA A 398 22.57 -20.10 1.11
C ALA A 398 22.35 -21.38 0.28
N ASN A 399 22.34 -22.53 0.95
CA ASN A 399 21.72 -23.75 0.44
C ASN A 399 20.60 -24.19 1.35
N VAL A 400 19.58 -24.82 0.79
CA VAL A 400 18.50 -25.45 1.55
C VAL A 400 18.49 -26.95 1.29
N ILE A 401 18.67 -27.73 2.33
CA ILE A 401 18.44 -29.18 2.29
C ILE A 401 16.97 -29.41 2.59
N LEU A 402 16.22 -29.80 1.59
CA LEU A 402 14.77 -29.98 1.62
C LEU A 402 14.43 -31.46 1.57
N GLN A 403 13.43 -31.88 2.36
CA GLN A 403 12.82 -33.19 2.23
C GLN A 403 11.29 -33.06 2.26
N VAL A 404 10.63 -33.59 1.24
CA VAL A 404 9.16 -33.72 1.23
C VAL A 404 8.79 -34.94 2.05
N THR A 405 7.95 -34.77 3.08
CA THR A 405 7.55 -35.85 4.01
C THR A 405 6.16 -36.41 3.69
N ASN A 406 5.27 -35.59 3.12
CA ASN A 406 3.91 -36.01 2.81
C ASN A 406 3.29 -35.17 1.69
N LYS A 407 2.32 -35.72 0.98
CA LYS A 407 1.52 -35.03 -0.04
C LYS A 407 0.06 -35.39 0.11
N LYS A 408 -0.86 -34.39 0.10
CA LYS A 408 -2.30 -34.58 0.31
C LYS A 408 -3.12 -33.78 -0.69
N SER A 409 -4.42 -34.09 -0.76
CA SER A 409 -5.41 -33.34 -1.52
C SER A 409 -5.05 -33.23 -3.00
N VAL A 410 -4.94 -34.37 -3.68
CA VAL A 410 -4.66 -34.41 -5.12
C VAL A 410 -5.82 -33.78 -5.87
N LYS A 411 -5.51 -32.81 -6.75
CA LYS A 411 -6.45 -32.08 -7.60
C LYS A 411 -5.92 -32.02 -9.03
N ASP A 412 -6.82 -31.82 -9.98
CA ASP A 412 -6.41 -31.49 -11.35
C ASP A 412 -5.80 -30.10 -11.38
N LYS A 413 -4.57 -30.00 -11.84
CA LYS A 413 -3.80 -28.78 -11.98
C LYS A 413 -3.35 -28.58 -13.40
N TYR A 414 -3.07 -27.33 -13.76
CA TYR A 414 -2.84 -26.89 -15.11
C TYR A 414 -1.57 -26.05 -15.22
N LYS A 415 -0.87 -26.18 -16.34
CA LYS A 415 0.10 -25.20 -16.84
C LYS A 415 -0.54 -24.54 -18.05
N VAL A 416 -0.67 -23.21 -18.03
CA VAL A 416 -1.30 -22.46 -19.09
C VAL A 416 -0.43 -21.26 -19.46
N ALA A 417 -0.04 -21.18 -20.74
CA ALA A 417 0.63 -20.01 -21.29
C ALA A 417 -0.44 -19.03 -21.80
N VAL A 418 -0.46 -17.83 -21.22
CA VAL A 418 -1.45 -16.79 -21.52
C VAL A 418 -0.75 -15.62 -22.20
N ILE A 419 -1.24 -15.20 -23.36
CA ILE A 419 -0.94 -13.93 -23.98
C ILE A 419 -2.08 -12.99 -23.59
N LYS A 420 -1.74 -11.92 -22.88
CA LYS A 420 -2.65 -10.88 -22.43
C LYS A 420 -2.08 -9.51 -22.77
N ARG A 421 -2.78 -8.76 -23.60
CA ARG A 421 -2.37 -7.43 -24.03
C ARG A 421 -3.48 -6.43 -23.79
N GLU A 422 -3.21 -5.38 -23.03
CA GLU A 422 -4.14 -4.27 -22.85
C GLU A 422 -4.31 -3.50 -24.16
N VAL A 423 -5.55 -3.04 -24.41
CA VAL A 423 -5.87 -2.20 -25.55
C VAL A 423 -5.60 -0.75 -25.16
N GLU A 424 -4.34 -0.34 -25.27
CA GLU A 424 -3.89 1.01 -25.00
C GLU A 424 -4.00 1.90 -26.24
N PHE A 425 -4.11 3.21 -26.02
CA PHE A 425 -4.06 4.19 -27.11
C PHE A 425 -2.61 4.48 -27.53
N SER A 426 -2.39 4.68 -28.81
CA SER A 426 -1.10 5.09 -29.35
C SER A 426 -0.81 6.56 -29.09
N LYS A 427 0.46 6.94 -29.30
CA LYS A 427 0.90 8.33 -29.25
C LYS A 427 0.16 9.19 -30.29
N GLU A 428 -0.16 8.63 -31.43
CA GLU A 428 -0.91 9.27 -32.51
C GLU A 428 -2.34 9.58 -32.05
N THR A 429 -3.01 8.65 -31.40
CA THR A 429 -4.36 8.84 -30.82
C THR A 429 -4.33 9.91 -29.73
N TYR A 430 -3.34 9.86 -28.84
CA TYR A 430 -3.14 10.90 -27.83
C TYR A 430 -2.94 12.29 -28.46
N ASN A 431 -2.03 12.41 -29.43
CA ASN A 431 -1.74 13.69 -30.08
C ASN A 431 -2.99 14.24 -30.81
N ARG A 432 -3.79 13.40 -31.43
CA ARG A 432 -5.07 13.78 -32.05
C ARG A 432 -5.99 14.38 -31.01
N ALA A 433 -6.26 13.66 -29.93
CA ALA A 433 -7.14 14.12 -28.86
C ALA A 433 -6.63 15.44 -28.22
N TYR A 434 -5.33 15.56 -28.01
CA TYR A 434 -4.70 16.77 -27.51
C TYR A 434 -4.87 17.97 -28.46
N ASN A 435 -4.65 17.76 -29.76
CA ASN A 435 -4.81 18.80 -30.75
C ASN A 435 -6.25 19.24 -30.88
N ASP A 436 -7.21 18.32 -30.91
CA ASP A 436 -8.64 18.60 -31.00
C ASP A 436 -9.11 19.42 -29.78
N PHE A 437 -8.66 19.04 -28.59
CA PHE A 437 -8.95 19.79 -27.37
C PHE A 437 -8.27 21.18 -27.36
N SER A 438 -7.05 21.26 -27.83
CA SER A 438 -6.33 22.56 -27.94
C SER A 438 -7.02 23.52 -28.91
N GLN A 439 -7.55 23.02 -30.03
CA GLN A 439 -8.36 23.80 -30.97
C GLN A 439 -9.67 24.25 -30.35
N PHE A 440 -10.35 23.37 -29.59
CA PHE A 440 -11.54 23.73 -28.85
C PHE A 440 -11.28 24.88 -27.85
N ILE A 441 -10.19 24.82 -27.07
CA ILE A 441 -9.81 25.90 -26.16
C ILE A 441 -9.56 27.21 -26.93
N ALA A 442 -8.80 27.16 -28.03
CA ALA A 442 -8.50 28.34 -28.84
C ALA A 442 -9.75 28.99 -29.45
N ALA A 443 -10.75 28.19 -29.86
CA ALA A 443 -12.02 28.68 -30.37
C ALA A 443 -12.94 29.23 -29.26
N ASN A 444 -12.76 28.82 -28.01
CA ASN A 444 -13.59 29.20 -26.87
C ASN A 444 -12.76 29.90 -25.76
N PRO A 445 -12.30 31.13 -25.97
CA PRO A 445 -11.33 31.81 -25.09
C PRO A 445 -11.92 32.32 -23.76
N SER A 446 -13.22 32.10 -23.48
CA SER A 446 -13.84 32.45 -22.19
C SER A 446 -14.57 31.25 -21.59
N VAL A 447 -14.75 31.26 -20.27
CA VAL A 447 -15.45 30.21 -19.52
C VAL A 447 -16.88 30.06 -20.05
N GLU A 448 -17.58 31.17 -20.32
CA GLU A 448 -18.97 31.15 -20.82
C GLU A 448 -19.06 30.44 -22.18
N LYS A 449 -18.10 30.69 -23.09
CA LYS A 449 -18.05 30.03 -24.40
C LYS A 449 -17.69 28.55 -24.26
N MET A 450 -16.73 28.21 -23.40
CA MET A 450 -16.39 26.81 -23.13
C MET A 450 -17.59 26.04 -22.59
N VAL A 451 -18.31 26.63 -21.62
CA VAL A 451 -19.52 26.02 -21.03
C VAL A 451 -20.61 25.84 -22.07
N ALA A 452 -20.83 26.85 -22.93
CA ALA A 452 -21.90 26.80 -23.96
C ALA A 452 -21.62 25.77 -25.05
N ASN A 453 -20.36 25.55 -25.42
CA ASN A 453 -19.98 24.77 -26.60
C ASN A 453 -19.36 23.39 -26.26
N ALA A 454 -19.11 23.09 -24.97
CA ALA A 454 -18.46 21.85 -24.58
C ALA A 454 -19.25 20.60 -24.99
N GLU A 455 -20.56 20.59 -24.74
CA GLU A 455 -21.44 19.45 -25.03
C GLU A 455 -21.54 19.18 -26.53
N GLU A 456 -21.72 20.23 -27.35
CA GLU A 456 -21.75 20.11 -28.81
C GLU A 456 -20.42 19.62 -29.40
N ALA A 457 -19.31 20.00 -28.78
CA ALA A 457 -17.96 19.53 -29.13
C ALA A 457 -17.66 18.11 -28.58
N GLY A 458 -18.58 17.48 -27.85
CA GLY A 458 -18.41 16.15 -27.28
C GLY A 458 -17.61 16.11 -25.97
N TYR A 459 -17.38 17.27 -25.35
CA TYR A 459 -16.68 17.34 -24.06
C TYR A 459 -17.65 17.38 -22.89
N ARG A 460 -17.34 16.58 -21.86
CA ARG A 460 -18.11 16.58 -20.63
C ARG A 460 -17.62 17.68 -19.69
N LEU A 461 -18.52 18.59 -19.34
CA LEU A 461 -18.28 19.60 -18.32
C LEU A 461 -18.62 19.02 -16.94
N LEU A 462 -17.72 19.20 -16.01
CA LEU A 462 -17.84 18.74 -14.63
C LEU A 462 -17.74 19.94 -13.67
N ASP A 463 -18.48 19.85 -12.57
CA ASP A 463 -18.47 20.85 -11.51
C ASP A 463 -17.76 20.29 -10.27
N ARG A 464 -16.92 21.10 -9.63
CA ARG A 464 -16.33 20.83 -8.33
C ARG A 464 -16.52 22.05 -7.44
N MET A 465 -17.34 21.88 -6.40
CA MET A 465 -17.61 22.95 -5.43
C MET A 465 -16.68 22.80 -4.21
N ASP A 466 -16.46 23.92 -3.53
CA ASP A 466 -15.71 23.99 -2.27
C ASP A 466 -14.27 23.42 -2.36
N LEU A 467 -13.60 23.57 -3.51
CA LEU A 467 -12.22 23.14 -3.68
C LEU A 467 -11.30 23.99 -2.80
N SER A 468 -10.63 23.38 -1.84
CA SER A 468 -9.68 24.05 -0.95
C SER A 468 -8.25 23.99 -1.50
N SER A 469 -7.38 24.89 -1.03
CA SER A 469 -5.97 24.93 -1.42
C SER A 469 -5.14 23.71 -0.95
N SER A 470 -5.69 22.90 -0.05
CA SER A 470 -5.08 21.68 0.44
C SER A 470 -5.47 20.42 -0.37
N GLU A 471 -6.34 20.56 -1.36
CA GLU A 471 -6.71 19.46 -2.24
C GLU A 471 -5.76 19.38 -3.44
N HIS A 472 -5.12 18.23 -3.62
CA HIS A 472 -4.15 17.97 -4.69
C HIS A 472 -4.70 17.02 -5.76
N ASN A 473 -6.03 16.89 -5.83
CA ASN A 473 -6.68 15.96 -6.74
C ASN A 473 -8.00 16.54 -7.27
N ILE A 474 -8.12 16.67 -8.58
CA ILE A 474 -9.30 17.17 -9.26
C ILE A 474 -9.72 16.15 -10.30
N GLY A 475 -10.91 15.54 -10.16
CA GLY A 475 -11.50 14.67 -11.17
C GLY A 475 -10.68 13.42 -11.53
N GLY A 476 -9.79 12.96 -10.67
CA GLY A 476 -8.91 11.83 -10.96
C GLY A 476 -7.50 12.23 -11.42
N VAL A 477 -7.29 13.51 -11.76
CA VAL A 477 -5.95 14.04 -12.03
C VAL A 477 -5.26 14.32 -10.71
N ARG A 478 -4.11 13.66 -10.49
CA ARG A 478 -3.31 13.77 -9.26
C ARG A 478 -2.10 14.68 -9.49
N GLY A 479 -1.67 15.35 -8.42
CA GLY A 479 -0.40 16.10 -8.44
C GLY A 479 -0.48 17.49 -9.07
N THR A 480 -1.63 18.13 -8.99
CA THR A 480 -1.78 19.54 -9.39
C THR A 480 -1.40 20.50 -8.27
#